data_f83f127a0f726669dcce99122d79bf41
#
_entry.id   f83f127a0f726669dcce99122d79bf41
#
_cell.length_a   1.000
_cell.length_b   1.000
_cell.length_c   1.000
_cell.angle_alpha   90.00
_cell.angle_beta   90.00
_cell.angle_gamma   90.00
#
_symmetry.space_group_name_H-M   'P 1'
#
loop_
_entity.id
_entity.type
_entity.pdbx_description
1 polymer ?
#
loop_
_entity_poly.entity_id
_entity_poly.type
_entity_poly.pdbx_seq_one_letter_code
_entity_poly.pdbx_strand_id
1 'polypeptide(L)'
;MTQLHATPYNIDATGFYFESAEDFIHQMEGLTDKYGAPVEEFEIQFIDGDDYRLFEAAGINQATINTWFEEIEPLTDDEKLGVYFLLDQGHWAASRPGGAHR
;
A
#
# COMPACT_ATOMS: atom_id res chain seq x y z
N MET A 1 1.19 11.06 8.79
CA MET A 1 2.13 10.16 8.13
C MET A 1 1.70 8.73 8.34
N THR A 2 1.86 7.91 7.32
CA THR A 2 1.37 6.53 7.34
C THR A 2 2.52 5.56 7.57
N GLN A 3 2.34 4.63 8.51
CA GLN A 3 3.28 3.53 8.68
C GLN A 3 2.62 2.24 8.23
N LEU A 4 3.29 1.50 7.39
CA LEU A 4 2.81 0.22 6.87
C LEU A 4 3.77 -0.90 7.24
N HIS A 5 3.31 -2.12 7.11
CA HIS A 5 4.13 -3.32 7.34
C HIS A 5 4.02 -4.24 6.13
N ALA A 6 5.16 -4.70 5.65
CA ALA A 6 5.22 -5.70 4.58
C ALA A 6 5.45 -7.06 5.21
N THR A 7 4.47 -7.94 5.08
CA THR A 7 4.53 -9.30 5.61
C THR A 7 4.80 -10.26 4.45
N PRO A 8 5.97 -10.91 4.42
CA PRO A 8 6.28 -11.83 3.34
C PRO A 8 5.32 -13.01 3.33
N TYR A 9 4.95 -13.45 2.15
CA TYR A 9 4.22 -14.73 2.03
C TYR A 9 5.13 -15.92 2.33
N ASN A 10 6.42 -15.72 2.20
CA ASN A 10 7.41 -16.75 2.53
C ASN A 10 7.61 -16.78 4.05
N ILE A 11 7.23 -17.86 4.71
CA ILE A 11 7.30 -17.98 6.16
C ILE A 11 8.74 -17.99 6.70
N ASP A 12 9.72 -18.22 5.83
CA ASP A 12 11.12 -18.22 6.22
C ASP A 12 11.76 -16.84 6.13
N ALA A 13 10.99 -15.82 5.81
CA ALA A 13 11.48 -14.45 5.71
C ALA A 13 10.83 -13.57 6.78
N THR A 14 11.52 -12.51 7.17
CA THR A 14 11.04 -11.57 8.17
C THR A 14 10.47 -10.33 7.50
N GLY A 15 9.31 -9.88 7.97
CA GLY A 15 8.69 -8.66 7.45
C GLY A 15 9.37 -7.41 7.96
N PHE A 16 8.92 -6.25 7.48
CA PHE A 16 9.50 -4.97 7.89
C PHE A 16 8.45 -3.86 7.83
N TYR A 17 8.71 -2.81 8.62
CA TYR A 17 7.89 -1.60 8.61
C TYR A 17 8.48 -0.60 7.62
N PHE A 18 7.63 0.22 7.01
CA PHE A 18 8.10 1.25 6.09
C PHE A 18 7.12 2.41 6.05
N GLU A 19 7.61 3.59 5.67
CA GLU A 19 6.84 4.83 5.66
C GLU A 19 6.87 5.53 4.30
N SER A 20 7.48 4.92 3.30
CA SER A 20 7.49 5.45 1.94
C SER A 20 7.68 4.32 0.96
N ALA A 21 7.31 4.57 -0.30
CA ALA A 21 7.52 3.59 -1.36
C ALA A 21 9.02 3.33 -1.57
N GLU A 22 9.82 4.38 -1.47
CA GLU A 22 11.26 4.26 -1.63
C GLU A 22 11.87 3.37 -0.54
N ASP A 23 11.44 3.56 0.70
CA ASP A 23 11.91 2.75 1.82
C ASP A 23 11.52 1.29 1.63
N PHE A 24 10.29 1.04 1.16
CA PHE A 24 9.84 -0.31 0.87
C PHE A 24 10.77 -1.01 -0.13
N ILE A 25 11.06 -0.34 -1.23
CA ILE A 25 11.90 -0.91 -2.28
C ILE A 25 13.30 -1.18 -1.74
N HIS A 26 13.84 -0.22 -0.98
CA HIS A 26 15.18 -0.35 -0.42
C HIS A 26 15.27 -1.57 0.51
N GLN A 27 14.31 -1.74 1.40
CA GLN A 27 14.32 -2.87 2.33
C GLN A 27 14.05 -4.19 1.62
N MET A 28 13.15 -4.19 0.63
CA MET A 28 12.84 -5.38 -0.13
C MET A 28 14.06 -5.90 -0.89
N GLU A 29 14.85 -4.98 -1.47
CA GLU A 29 16.02 -5.37 -2.26
C GLU A 29 17.08 -6.05 -1.41
N GLY A 30 17.12 -5.74 -0.11
CA GLY A 30 18.09 -6.36 0.78
C GLY A 30 17.59 -7.61 1.47
N LEU A 31 16.34 -8.00 1.22
CA LEU A 31 15.73 -9.09 1.98
C LEU A 31 15.86 -10.43 1.26
N THR A 32 16.35 -11.43 1.99
CA THR A 32 16.40 -12.81 1.49
C THR A 32 15.78 -13.72 2.53
N ASP A 33 15.38 -14.91 2.09
CA ASP A 33 14.92 -15.92 3.01
C ASP A 33 16.13 -16.66 3.61
N LYS A 34 15.88 -17.67 4.41
CA LYS A 34 16.96 -18.40 5.08
C LYS A 34 17.86 -19.19 4.12
N TYR A 35 17.39 -19.35 2.89
CA TYR A 35 18.18 -20.04 1.84
C TYR A 35 18.90 -19.05 0.92
N GLY A 36 18.82 -17.75 1.20
CA GLY A 36 19.46 -16.73 0.38
C GLY A 36 18.69 -16.34 -0.87
N ALA A 37 17.47 -16.80 -1.03
CA ALA A 37 16.65 -16.44 -2.17
C ALA A 37 15.97 -15.10 -1.94
N PRO A 38 15.81 -14.26 -2.99
CA PRO A 38 15.15 -12.98 -2.79
C PRO A 38 13.68 -13.15 -2.46
N VAL A 39 13.16 -12.27 -1.61
CA VAL A 39 11.76 -12.27 -1.22
C VAL A 39 11.08 -11.13 -1.96
N GLU A 40 10.06 -11.45 -2.76
CA GLU A 40 9.46 -10.47 -3.68
C GLU A 40 7.96 -10.27 -3.50
N GLU A 41 7.30 -11.10 -2.69
CA GLU A 41 5.85 -11.01 -2.51
C GLU A 41 5.50 -10.76 -1.06
N PHE A 42 4.69 -9.72 -0.83
CA PHE A 42 4.32 -9.29 0.51
C PHE A 42 2.86 -8.93 0.59
N GLU A 43 2.26 -9.16 1.76
CA GLU A 43 0.98 -8.58 2.11
C GLU A 43 1.26 -7.24 2.80
N ILE A 44 0.56 -6.20 2.39
CA ILE A 44 0.77 -4.85 2.94
C ILE A 44 -0.33 -4.57 3.97
N GLN A 45 0.08 -4.22 5.17
CA GLN A 45 -0.83 -3.96 6.28
C GLN A 45 -0.66 -2.54 6.79
N PHE A 46 -1.78 -1.88 7.09
CA PHE A 46 -1.77 -0.54 7.68
C PHE A 46 -1.47 -0.68 9.18
N ILE A 47 -0.49 0.07 9.66
CA ILE A 47 -0.08 -0.03 11.06
C ILE A 47 -0.45 1.21 11.85
N ASP A 48 -0.13 2.42 11.34
CA ASP A 48 -0.38 3.66 12.05
C ASP A 48 -0.59 4.81 11.07
N GLY A 49 -1.50 5.72 11.44
CA GLY A 49 -1.81 6.89 10.62
C GLY A 49 -3.29 7.21 10.72
N ASP A 50 -3.68 8.34 10.12
CA ASP A 50 -5.06 8.83 10.23
C ASP A 50 -5.97 8.32 9.11
N ASP A 51 -5.42 7.66 8.10
CA ASP A 51 -6.14 7.36 6.87
C ASP A 51 -6.48 5.88 6.70
N TYR A 52 -6.68 5.17 7.79
CA TYR A 52 -6.93 3.73 7.74
C TYR A 52 -8.11 3.37 6.84
N ARG A 53 -9.23 4.08 6.96
CA ARG A 53 -10.41 3.76 6.16
C ARG A 53 -10.18 4.00 4.68
N LEU A 54 -9.47 5.06 4.35
CA LEU A 54 -9.14 5.37 2.97
C LEU A 54 -8.20 4.31 2.40
N PHE A 55 -7.21 3.91 3.19
CA PHE A 55 -6.28 2.86 2.77
C PHE A 55 -7.04 1.55 2.47
N GLU A 56 -7.96 1.17 3.35
CA GLU A 56 -8.75 -0.04 3.15
C GLU A 56 -9.66 0.08 1.93
N ALA A 57 -10.34 1.21 1.78
CA ALA A 57 -11.25 1.43 0.65
C ALA A 57 -10.52 1.42 -0.68
N ALA A 58 -9.29 1.91 -0.71
CA ALA A 58 -8.50 1.95 -1.94
C ALA A 58 -7.93 0.59 -2.32
N GLY A 59 -7.96 -0.38 -1.40
CA GLY A 59 -7.45 -1.71 -1.68
C GLY A 59 -5.95 -1.72 -1.95
N ILE A 60 -5.20 -0.95 -1.19
CA ILE A 60 -3.76 -0.80 -1.42
C ILE A 60 -3.05 -2.13 -1.17
N ASN A 61 -2.15 -2.47 -2.10
CA ASN A 61 -1.34 -3.68 -2.01
C ASN A 61 0.07 -3.37 -2.49
N GLN A 62 0.91 -4.39 -2.58
CA GLN A 62 2.31 -4.21 -2.99
C GLN A 62 2.44 -3.50 -4.35
N ALA A 63 1.53 -3.76 -5.27
CA ALA A 63 1.59 -3.16 -6.60
C ALA A 63 1.17 -1.69 -6.61
N THR A 64 0.43 -1.25 -5.60
CA THR A 64 -0.17 0.10 -5.59
C THR A 64 0.33 0.99 -4.45
N ILE A 65 1.37 0.59 -3.72
CA ILE A 65 1.88 1.43 -2.64
C ILE A 65 2.41 2.77 -3.16
N ASN A 66 2.93 2.82 -4.38
CA ASN A 66 3.34 4.09 -4.98
C ASN A 66 2.16 5.04 -5.11
N THR A 67 1.01 4.53 -5.54
CA THR A 67 -0.20 5.34 -5.65
C THR A 67 -0.59 5.91 -4.29
N TRP A 68 -0.49 5.09 -3.25
CA TRP A 68 -0.81 5.56 -1.91
C TRP A 68 0.09 6.72 -1.50
N PHE A 69 1.41 6.53 -1.56
CA PHE A 69 2.34 7.54 -1.06
C PHE A 69 2.47 8.76 -1.95
N GLU A 70 2.32 8.61 -3.26
CA GLU A 70 2.56 9.71 -4.20
C GLU A 70 1.30 10.44 -4.60
N GLU A 71 0.14 9.79 -4.57
CA GLU A 71 -1.09 10.37 -5.07
C GLU A 71 -2.17 10.55 -4.00
N ILE A 72 -2.25 9.68 -3.02
CA ILE A 72 -3.33 9.73 -2.04
C ILE A 72 -2.89 10.39 -0.73
N GLU A 73 -1.80 9.93 -0.15
CA GLU A 73 -1.36 10.46 1.14
C GLU A 73 -1.11 11.97 1.13
N PRO A 74 -0.56 12.56 0.04
CA PRO A 74 -0.34 14.01 0.02
C PRO A 74 -1.58 14.87 -0.16
N LEU A 75 -2.73 14.27 -0.43
CA LEU A 75 -3.95 15.03 -0.61
C LEU A 75 -4.36 15.74 0.67
N THR A 76 -5.10 16.86 0.53
CA THR A 76 -5.68 17.52 1.70
C THR A 76 -6.78 16.64 2.30
N ASP A 77 -7.21 16.98 3.52
CA ASP A 77 -8.28 16.23 4.17
C ASP A 77 -9.57 16.25 3.35
N ASP A 78 -9.90 17.40 2.75
CA ASP A 78 -11.08 17.51 1.91
C ASP A 78 -10.97 16.66 0.66
N GLU A 79 -9.80 16.63 0.06
CA GLU A 79 -9.57 15.80 -1.12
C GLU A 79 -9.64 14.32 -0.79
N LYS A 80 -9.09 13.93 0.36
CA LYS A 80 -9.15 12.55 0.80
C LYS A 80 -10.59 12.12 1.07
N LEU A 81 -11.39 12.99 1.64
CA LEU A 81 -12.80 12.70 1.88
C LEU A 81 -13.53 12.47 0.56
N GLY A 82 -13.25 13.29 -0.46
CA GLY A 82 -13.84 13.10 -1.76
C GLY A 82 -13.46 11.78 -2.42
N VAL A 83 -12.18 11.42 -2.34
CA VAL A 83 -11.70 10.13 -2.86
C VAL A 83 -12.36 8.98 -2.12
N TYR A 84 -12.44 9.06 -0.81
CA TYR A 84 -13.07 8.01 -0.02
C TYR A 84 -14.54 7.81 -0.44
N PHE A 85 -15.25 8.90 -0.68
CA PHE A 85 -16.64 8.84 -1.12
C PHE A 85 -16.76 8.11 -2.47
N LEU A 86 -15.86 8.44 -3.40
CA LEU A 86 -15.87 7.78 -4.72
C LEU A 86 -15.56 6.29 -4.60
N LEU A 87 -14.61 5.94 -3.77
CA LEU A 87 -14.24 4.55 -3.54
C LEU A 87 -15.39 3.76 -2.91
N ASP A 88 -16.05 4.38 -1.93
CA ASP A 88 -17.16 3.75 -1.23
C ASP A 88 -18.32 3.45 -2.20
N GLN A 89 -18.46 4.28 -3.23
CA GLN A 89 -19.48 4.09 -4.25
C GLN A 89 -19.00 3.26 -5.45
N GLY A 90 -17.75 2.82 -5.42
CA GLY A 90 -17.20 2.01 -6.50
C GLY A 90 -16.82 2.78 -7.74
N HIS A 91 -16.69 4.10 -7.65
CA HIS A 91 -16.40 4.94 -8.81
C HIS A 91 -14.91 5.02 -9.14
N TRP A 92 -14.05 4.59 -8.25
CA TRP A 92 -12.60 4.68 -8.46
C TRP A 92 -11.90 3.54 -7.72
N ALA A 93 -10.79 3.07 -8.28
CA ALA A 93 -9.96 2.08 -7.61
C ALA A 93 -8.53 2.21 -8.10
N ALA A 94 -7.58 2.21 -7.18
CA ALA A 94 -6.18 2.46 -7.47
C ALA A 94 -5.57 1.44 -8.42
N SER A 95 -6.02 0.20 -8.33
CA SER A 95 -5.43 -0.87 -9.13
C SER A 95 -6.30 -1.32 -10.28
N ARG A 96 -7.37 -0.61 -10.55
CA ARG A 96 -8.34 -1.05 -11.54
C ARG A 96 -8.12 -0.32 -12.85
N PRO A 97 -8.17 -1.02 -13.98
CA PRO A 97 -8.20 -0.34 -15.27
C PRO A 97 -9.41 0.57 -15.32
N GLY A 98 -9.26 1.68 -16.01
CA GLY A 98 -10.26 2.72 -15.99
C GLY A 98 -11.61 2.33 -16.51
N GLY A 99 -11.87 1.14 -16.82
CA GLY A 99 -13.14 0.70 -17.30
C GLY A 99 -14.20 0.73 -16.28
N ALA A 100 -14.27 1.28 -15.53
CA ALA A 100 -15.43 1.21 -14.79
C ALA A 100 -16.64 1.85 -15.37
N HIS A 101 -16.81 1.81 -15.66
CA HIS A 101 -17.65 2.29 -15.72
C HIS A 101 -18.61 2.38 -15.50
N ARG A 102 -18.92 2.52 -15.39
CA ARG A 102 -19.81 2.47 -15.32
C ARG A 102 -20.49 2.92 -15.31
#